data_af0e8e8c7f000d4a320eb08f8116f412
#
_entry.id   af0e8e8c7f000d4a320eb08f8116f412
#
_cell.length_a   1.000
_cell.length_b   1.000
_cell.length_c   1.000
_cell.angle_alpha   90.00
_cell.angle_beta   90.00
_cell.angle_gamma   90.00
#
_symmetry.space_group_name_H-M   'P 1'
#
loop_
_entity.id
_entity.type
_entity.pdbx_description
1 polymer ?
#
loop_
_entity_poly.entity_id
_entity_poly.type
_entity_poly.pdbx_seq_one_letter_code
_entity_poly.pdbx_strand_id
1 'polypeptide(L)'
;MLDNLMAGPPPTLLPQEESPYQALKAGENPSAVAARYPSSSLAWATLSDQAWNESREIESYAFARVGYHRGLDALRRNGWKGHGPVPWSHEGNQGFLRCLKSLGRAAAAINEQEEAERISAFLTDCDPNMPRD
;
A
#
# COMPACT_ATOMS: atom_id res chain seq x y z
N MET A 1 13.65 -20.86 -18.56
CA MET A 1 13.95 -21.52 -17.28
C MET A 1 15.13 -20.90 -16.58
N LEU A 2 16.29 -20.85 -17.26
CA LEU A 2 17.45 -20.17 -16.69
C LEU A 2 17.17 -18.69 -16.43
N ASP A 3 16.41 -18.05 -17.31
CA ASP A 3 16.06 -16.64 -17.16
C ASP A 3 15.28 -16.38 -15.87
N ASN A 4 14.34 -17.28 -15.51
CA ASN A 4 13.57 -17.13 -14.27
C ASN A 4 14.46 -17.26 -13.03
N LEU A 5 15.41 -18.17 -13.07
CA LEU A 5 16.35 -18.35 -11.97
C LEU A 5 17.28 -17.14 -11.82
N MET A 6 17.68 -16.57 -12.94
CA MET A 6 18.58 -15.42 -12.97
C MET A 6 17.88 -14.10 -12.65
N ALA A 7 16.60 -14.00 -12.99
CA ALA A 7 15.82 -12.77 -12.82
C ALA A 7 15.26 -12.57 -11.41
N GLY A 8 15.44 -13.58 -10.53
CA GLY A 8 14.92 -13.51 -9.18
C GLY A 8 13.44 -13.92 -9.08
N PRO A 9 12.77 -13.58 -7.99
CA PRO A 9 11.38 -14.01 -7.79
C PRO A 9 10.45 -13.33 -8.78
N PRO A 10 9.36 -14.03 -9.18
CA PRO A 10 8.36 -13.42 -10.06
C PRO A 10 7.61 -12.30 -9.32
N PRO A 11 7.01 -11.37 -10.06
CA PRO A 11 6.19 -10.32 -9.43
C PRO A 11 4.95 -10.91 -8.76
N THR A 12 4.54 -10.30 -7.65
CA THR A 12 3.28 -10.65 -7.00
C THR A 12 2.21 -9.69 -7.49
N LEU A 13 1.10 -10.25 -7.95
CA LEU A 13 -0.01 -9.50 -8.53
C LEU A 13 -1.26 -9.76 -7.68
N LEU A 14 -1.68 -8.76 -6.93
CA LEU A 14 -2.85 -8.88 -6.06
C LEU A 14 -4.14 -8.80 -6.87
N PRO A 15 -5.19 -9.50 -6.43
CA PRO A 15 -6.50 -9.35 -7.05
C PRO A 15 -7.00 -7.93 -6.94
N GLN A 16 -7.80 -7.50 -7.92
CA GLN A 16 -8.44 -6.20 -7.89
C GLN A 16 -9.43 -6.15 -6.71
N GLU A 17 -9.40 -5.05 -5.97
CA GLU A 17 -10.34 -4.81 -4.87
C GLU A 17 -11.60 -4.13 -5.44
N GLU A 18 -12.40 -4.92 -6.18
CA GLU A 18 -13.47 -4.36 -7.00
C GLU A 18 -14.54 -3.61 -6.21
N SER A 19 -15.09 -4.23 -5.15
CA SER A 19 -16.16 -3.61 -4.37
C SER A 19 -15.71 -2.35 -3.65
N PRO A 20 -14.57 -2.35 -2.93
CA PRO A 20 -14.06 -1.10 -2.35
C PRO A 20 -13.76 -0.03 -3.40
N TYR A 21 -13.19 -0.43 -4.53
CA TYR A 21 -12.87 0.52 -5.60
C TYR A 21 -14.13 1.22 -6.11
N GLN A 22 -15.20 0.45 -6.40
CA GLN A 22 -16.45 1.01 -6.90
C GLN A 22 -17.12 1.91 -5.86
N ALA A 23 -17.11 1.52 -4.59
CA ALA A 23 -17.68 2.34 -3.51
C ALA A 23 -16.96 3.69 -3.39
N LEU A 24 -15.63 3.67 -3.42
CA LEU A 24 -14.83 4.90 -3.34
C LEU A 24 -15.04 5.77 -4.58
N LYS A 25 -15.10 5.17 -5.75
CA LYS A 25 -15.32 5.87 -7.00
C LYS A 25 -16.70 6.53 -7.02
N ALA A 26 -17.69 5.91 -6.38
CA ALA A 26 -19.03 6.47 -6.26
C ALA A 26 -19.13 7.59 -5.23
N GLY A 27 -18.05 7.90 -4.53
CA GLY A 27 -18.01 8.99 -3.56
C GLY A 27 -18.46 8.60 -2.16
N GLU A 28 -18.54 7.31 -1.85
CA GLU A 28 -18.87 6.89 -0.49
C GLU A 28 -17.78 7.30 0.48
N ASN A 29 -18.17 7.56 1.72
CA ASN A 29 -17.25 7.96 2.78
C ASN A 29 -16.17 6.87 2.96
N PRO A 30 -14.88 7.20 2.83
CA PRO A 30 -13.80 6.20 2.96
C PRO A 30 -13.82 5.45 4.30
N SER A 31 -14.25 6.12 5.38
CA SER A 31 -14.34 5.47 6.69
C SER A 31 -15.41 4.36 6.67
N ALA A 32 -16.53 4.62 6.04
CA ALA A 32 -17.59 3.61 5.90
C ALA A 32 -17.14 2.46 5.01
N VAL A 33 -16.38 2.76 3.95
CA VAL A 33 -15.85 1.73 3.06
C VAL A 33 -14.84 0.84 3.81
N ALA A 34 -13.92 1.44 4.58
CA ALA A 34 -12.97 0.68 5.37
C ALA A 34 -13.65 -0.18 6.43
N ALA A 35 -14.72 0.33 7.05
CA ALA A 35 -15.48 -0.44 8.04
C ALA A 35 -16.16 -1.65 7.41
N ARG A 36 -16.64 -1.50 6.19
CA ARG A 36 -17.32 -2.58 5.45
C ARG A 36 -16.32 -3.58 4.85
N TYR A 37 -15.15 -3.10 4.45
CA TYR A 37 -14.09 -3.90 3.84
C TYR A 37 -12.76 -3.69 4.56
N PRO A 38 -12.64 -4.14 5.81
CA PRO A 38 -11.44 -3.81 6.61
C PRO A 38 -10.14 -4.45 6.12
N SER A 39 -10.21 -5.41 5.20
CA SER A 39 -9.00 -5.97 4.58
C SER A 39 -8.54 -5.18 3.35
N SER A 40 -9.26 -4.13 2.96
CA SER A 40 -8.96 -3.37 1.76
C SER A 40 -7.84 -2.35 1.99
N SER A 41 -6.65 -2.62 1.48
CA SER A 41 -5.57 -1.63 1.49
C SER A 41 -5.97 -0.34 0.79
N LEU A 42 -6.77 -0.45 -0.29
CA LEU A 42 -7.22 0.71 -1.04
C LEU A 42 -8.05 1.66 -0.17
N ALA A 43 -8.96 1.12 0.64
CA ALA A 43 -9.79 1.93 1.53
C ALA A 43 -8.93 2.63 2.59
N TRP A 44 -7.99 1.91 3.20
CA TRP A 44 -7.10 2.49 4.20
C TRP A 44 -6.16 3.53 3.61
N ALA A 45 -5.67 3.30 2.38
CA ALA A 45 -4.83 4.28 1.69
C ALA A 45 -5.61 5.58 1.46
N THR A 46 -6.87 5.47 1.05
CA THR A 46 -7.73 6.63 0.82
C THR A 46 -7.96 7.40 2.12
N LEU A 47 -8.24 6.71 3.23
CA LEU A 47 -8.35 7.34 4.55
C LEU A 47 -7.07 8.05 4.96
N SER A 48 -5.92 7.41 4.72
CA SER A 48 -4.63 8.00 5.07
C SER A 48 -4.38 9.29 4.30
N ASP A 49 -4.68 9.29 3.00
CA ASP A 49 -4.50 10.47 2.15
C ASP A 49 -5.46 11.59 2.57
N GLN A 50 -6.69 11.25 2.92
CA GLN A 50 -7.66 12.22 3.41
C GLN A 50 -7.15 12.88 4.71
N ALA A 51 -6.68 12.08 5.65
CA ALA A 51 -6.14 12.58 6.91
C ALA A 51 -4.92 13.47 6.67
N TRP A 52 -4.04 13.06 5.76
CA TRP A 52 -2.87 13.85 5.40
C TRP A 52 -3.27 15.22 4.84
N ASN A 53 -4.25 15.25 3.94
CA ASN A 53 -4.70 16.49 3.32
C ASN A 53 -5.36 17.44 4.33
N GLU A 54 -5.83 16.89 5.45
CA GLU A 54 -6.44 17.66 6.54
C GLU A 54 -5.44 17.93 7.66
N SER A 55 -4.16 17.71 7.43
CA SER A 55 -3.07 17.90 8.40
C SER A 55 -3.20 17.04 9.66
N ARG A 56 -3.86 15.91 9.55
CA ARG A 56 -4.00 14.92 10.64
C ARG A 56 -2.93 13.83 10.45
N GLU A 57 -1.69 14.18 10.78
CA GLU A 57 -0.52 13.36 10.48
C GLU A 57 -0.52 12.02 11.22
N ILE A 58 -0.89 12.02 12.51
CA ILE A 58 -0.94 10.79 13.31
C ILE A 58 -2.01 9.84 12.77
N GLU A 59 -3.17 10.37 12.38
CA GLU A 59 -4.23 9.54 11.81
C GLU A 59 -3.81 9.00 10.44
N SER A 60 -3.15 9.83 9.64
CA SER A 60 -2.60 9.38 8.35
C SER A 60 -1.63 8.21 8.56
N TYR A 61 -0.74 8.32 9.54
CA TYR A 61 0.20 7.27 9.91
C TYR A 61 -0.54 5.99 10.30
N ALA A 62 -1.54 6.11 11.19
CA ALA A 62 -2.28 4.96 11.70
C ALA A 62 -3.03 4.24 10.59
N PHE A 63 -3.75 4.97 9.75
CA PHE A 63 -4.52 4.39 8.64
C PHE A 63 -3.59 3.70 7.64
N ALA A 64 -2.49 4.34 7.28
CA ALA A 64 -1.53 3.75 6.35
C ALA A 64 -0.92 2.46 6.91
N ARG A 65 -0.63 2.44 8.20
CA ARG A 65 -0.06 1.26 8.85
C ARG A 65 -1.03 0.09 8.84
N VAL A 66 -2.32 0.34 9.11
CA VAL A 66 -3.33 -0.72 9.01
C VAL A 66 -3.39 -1.27 7.59
N GLY A 67 -3.47 -0.38 6.59
CA GLY A 67 -3.54 -0.80 5.19
C GLY A 67 -2.28 -1.52 4.73
N TYR A 68 -1.12 -1.11 5.22
CA TYR A 68 0.14 -1.78 4.97
C TYR A 68 0.10 -3.24 5.46
N HIS A 69 -0.33 -3.46 6.70
CA HIS A 69 -0.40 -4.81 7.25
C HIS A 69 -1.44 -5.67 6.55
N ARG A 70 -2.58 -5.10 6.19
CA ARG A 70 -3.59 -5.83 5.40
C ARG A 70 -3.05 -6.21 4.03
N GLY A 71 -2.29 -5.32 3.41
CA GLY A 71 -1.65 -5.61 2.14
C GLY A 71 -0.59 -6.70 2.24
N LEU A 72 0.21 -6.70 3.31
CA LEU A 72 1.17 -7.78 3.54
C LEU A 72 0.47 -9.13 3.65
N ASP A 73 -0.66 -9.18 4.37
CA ASP A 73 -1.45 -10.41 4.48
C ASP A 73 -1.91 -10.89 3.10
N ALA A 74 -2.40 -9.96 2.28
CA ALA A 74 -2.85 -10.29 0.92
C ALA A 74 -1.69 -10.78 0.04
N LEU A 75 -0.54 -10.12 0.13
CA LEU A 75 0.65 -10.54 -0.62
C LEU A 75 1.05 -11.97 -0.26
N ARG A 76 1.09 -12.28 1.03
CA ARG A 76 1.45 -13.62 1.50
C ARG A 76 0.46 -14.67 1.00
N ARG A 77 -0.82 -14.36 0.99
CA ARG A 77 -1.86 -15.26 0.45
C ARG A 77 -1.70 -15.48 -1.05
N ASN A 78 -1.04 -14.55 -1.73
CA ASN A 78 -0.85 -14.61 -3.19
C ASN A 78 0.57 -15.01 -3.58
N GLY A 79 1.30 -15.63 -2.67
CA GLY A 79 2.58 -16.27 -2.98
C GLY A 79 3.83 -15.45 -2.71
N TRP A 80 3.70 -14.20 -2.24
CA TRP A 80 4.85 -13.37 -1.91
C TRP A 80 5.58 -13.95 -0.71
N LYS A 81 6.91 -14.03 -0.80
CA LYS A 81 7.75 -14.67 0.22
C LYS A 81 8.67 -13.68 0.93
N GLY A 82 8.26 -12.42 1.03
CA GLY A 82 9.00 -11.40 1.75
C GLY A 82 9.90 -10.55 0.88
N HIS A 83 9.97 -10.82 -0.41
CA HIS A 83 10.80 -10.08 -1.35
C HIS A 83 10.29 -10.27 -2.77
N GLY A 84 10.76 -9.46 -3.69
CA GLY A 84 10.41 -9.52 -5.08
C GLY A 84 9.45 -8.41 -5.50
N PRO A 85 9.29 -8.22 -6.81
CA PRO A 85 8.51 -7.08 -7.33
C PRO A 85 7.04 -7.12 -6.97
N VAL A 86 6.49 -5.94 -6.68
CA VAL A 86 5.06 -5.70 -6.50
C VAL A 86 4.77 -4.47 -7.36
N PRO A 87 4.58 -4.67 -8.69
CA PRO A 87 4.59 -3.54 -9.62
C PRO A 87 3.35 -2.66 -9.53
N TRP A 88 3.59 -1.36 -9.59
CA TRP A 88 2.54 -0.33 -9.61
C TRP A 88 1.64 -0.43 -10.84
N SER A 89 2.19 -0.88 -11.96
CA SER A 89 1.42 -1.02 -13.20
C SER A 89 0.26 -1.99 -13.09
N HIS A 90 0.30 -2.89 -12.13
CA HIS A 90 -0.82 -3.80 -11.85
C HIS A 90 -1.76 -3.13 -10.86
N GLU A 91 -2.96 -2.80 -11.29
CA GLU A 91 -3.93 -2.03 -10.48
C GLU A 91 -4.19 -2.63 -9.10
N GLY A 92 -4.29 -3.95 -9.02
CA GLY A 92 -4.54 -4.64 -7.74
C GLY A 92 -3.48 -4.37 -6.68
N ASN A 93 -2.28 -3.96 -7.09
CA ASN A 93 -1.19 -3.65 -6.16
C ASN A 93 -1.22 -2.21 -5.65
N GLN A 94 -1.98 -1.35 -6.30
CA GLN A 94 -1.88 0.09 -6.03
C GLN A 94 -2.33 0.49 -4.62
N GLY A 95 -3.35 -0.17 -4.09
CA GLY A 95 -3.80 0.12 -2.73
C GLY A 95 -2.69 -0.11 -1.71
N PHE A 96 -2.02 -1.25 -1.79
CA PHE A 96 -0.89 -1.57 -0.92
C PHE A 96 0.25 -0.57 -1.08
N LEU A 97 0.64 -0.29 -2.32
CA LEU A 97 1.77 0.62 -2.57
C LEU A 97 1.45 2.04 -2.13
N ARG A 98 0.21 2.47 -2.28
CA ARG A 98 -0.24 3.77 -1.74
C ARG A 98 -0.13 3.82 -0.22
N CYS A 99 -0.44 2.71 0.47
CA CYS A 99 -0.27 2.63 1.91
C CYS A 99 1.19 2.78 2.31
N LEU A 100 2.11 2.15 1.56
CA LEU A 100 3.55 2.29 1.82
C LEU A 100 3.99 3.75 1.65
N LYS A 101 3.59 4.37 0.56
CA LYS A 101 3.93 5.76 0.29
C LYS A 101 3.41 6.68 1.40
N SER A 102 2.15 6.50 1.78
CA SER A 102 1.53 7.31 2.83
C SER A 102 2.19 7.07 4.19
N LEU A 103 2.53 5.83 4.50
CA LEU A 103 3.19 5.49 5.76
C LEU A 103 4.57 6.15 5.84
N GLY A 104 5.35 6.07 4.77
CA GLY A 104 6.66 6.72 4.75
C GLY A 104 6.58 8.22 4.94
N ARG A 105 5.62 8.85 4.27
CA ARG A 105 5.39 10.29 4.37
C ARG A 105 5.00 10.70 5.79
N ALA A 106 4.05 9.97 6.39
CA ALA A 106 3.58 10.28 7.74
C ALA A 106 4.66 9.98 8.79
N ALA A 107 5.41 8.89 8.62
CA ALA A 107 6.51 8.54 9.51
C ALA A 107 7.56 9.67 9.54
N ALA A 108 7.93 10.18 8.37
CA ALA A 108 8.86 11.30 8.29
C ALA A 108 8.32 12.55 9.01
N ALA A 109 7.03 12.83 8.85
CA ALA A 109 6.40 13.99 9.45
C ALA A 109 6.37 13.95 10.97
N ILE A 110 6.32 12.74 11.56
CA ILE A 110 6.33 12.58 13.03
C ILE A 110 7.71 12.21 13.57
N ASN A 111 8.76 12.39 12.77
CA ASN A 111 10.16 12.15 13.14
C ASN A 111 10.51 10.69 13.43
N GLU A 112 9.77 9.77 12.85
CA GLU A 112 10.07 8.33 12.86
C GLU A 112 11.02 8.03 11.71
N GLN A 113 12.26 8.51 11.79
CA GLN A 113 13.21 8.46 10.67
C GLN A 113 13.58 7.05 10.25
N GLU A 114 13.81 6.16 11.22
CA GLU A 114 14.14 4.77 10.89
C GLU A 114 13.01 4.09 10.12
N GLU A 115 11.76 4.33 10.52
CA GLU A 115 10.60 3.78 9.83
C GLU A 115 10.46 4.38 8.43
N ALA A 116 10.63 5.69 8.31
CA ALA A 116 10.56 6.37 7.01
C ALA A 116 11.58 5.78 6.02
N GLU A 117 12.81 5.55 6.49
CA GLU A 117 13.87 4.97 5.67
C GLU A 117 13.57 3.51 5.31
N ARG A 118 13.10 2.73 6.27
CA ARG A 118 12.73 1.32 6.05
C ARG A 118 11.65 1.20 4.99
N ILE A 119 10.61 2.03 5.11
CA ILE A 119 9.48 2.01 4.16
C ILE A 119 9.93 2.48 2.78
N SER A 120 10.76 3.51 2.71
CA SER A 120 11.28 4.00 1.42
C SER A 120 12.08 2.92 0.71
N ALA A 121 12.94 2.20 1.43
CA ALA A 121 13.72 1.11 0.88
C ALA A 121 12.82 -0.03 0.39
N PHE A 122 11.82 -0.38 1.19
CA PHE A 122 10.88 -1.44 0.83
C PHE A 122 10.08 -1.06 -0.42
N LEU A 123 9.62 0.18 -0.50
CA LEU A 123 8.88 0.65 -1.67
C LEU A 123 9.73 0.57 -2.93
N THR A 124 11.01 0.93 -2.84
CA THR A 124 11.95 0.80 -3.95
C THR A 124 12.14 -0.66 -4.36
N ASP A 125 12.20 -1.57 -3.38
CA ASP A 125 12.31 -3.00 -3.66
C ASP A 125 11.06 -3.53 -4.35
N CYS A 126 9.89 -3.03 -3.98
CA CYS A 126 8.63 -3.42 -4.64
C CYS A 126 8.59 -2.92 -6.08
N ASP A 127 8.90 -1.64 -6.30
CA ASP A 127 8.88 -1.03 -7.63
C ASP A 127 9.70 0.27 -7.62
N PRO A 128 10.93 0.22 -8.19
CA PRO A 128 11.78 1.42 -8.23
C PRO A 128 11.21 2.54 -9.10
N ASN A 129 10.24 2.24 -9.97
CA ASN A 129 9.66 3.21 -10.90
C ASN A 129 8.31 3.75 -10.43
N MET A 130 7.87 3.38 -9.23
CA MET A 130 6.61 3.87 -8.70
C MET A 130 6.65 5.39 -8.49
N PRO A 131 5.57 6.13 -8.86
CA PRO A 131 5.50 7.57 -8.56
C PRO A 131 5.61 7.85 -7.06
N ARG A 132 6.46 8.81 -6.68
CA ARG A 132 6.77 9.12 -5.28
C ARG A 132 6.13 10.42 -4.77
N ASP A 133 5.55 11.21 -5.62
CA ASP A 133 4.96 12.51 -5.24
C ASP A 133 3.47 12.48 -5.03
#